data_e4eaf42cbfbc8d1f06bd14e72c958d95
#
_entry.id   e4eaf42cbfbc8d1f06bd14e72c958d95
#
_cell.length_a   1.000
_cell.length_b   1.000
_cell.length_c   1.000
_cell.angle_alpha   90.00
_cell.angle_beta   90.00
_cell.angle_gamma   90.00
#
_symmetry.space_group_name_H-M   'P 1'
#
loop_
_entity.id
_entity.type
_entity.pdbx_description
1 polymer ?
#
loop_
_entity_poly.entity_id
_entity_poly.type
_entity_poly.pdbx_seq_one_letter_code
_entity_poly.pdbx_strand_id
1 'polypeptide(L)'
;MQVNAKNVNKANAKVSTTISADVLEAKVNQLAKEAAKTANIAGFRKGHVPASLMLQKYRKEIEGDAKNRVLGDIVSGGLKELGKSLNDTIGEPLVTKFDEKNGNIDVEITISFRPEVDVKGYESLLPAYEAPKVEQKEIDERIDNMLKMFGSLEKSSKKELGKGDFAKFDFEGFVDGKAFEGGKAENYTLEIGSGQFIPGFEDGMIGLKVGEERDVKVTFPAEYGAAHLAGKDAVFKVKLHEIQEQKKAELNEETLKKIMPNEQNPSKEMLEASIKDQIRTSKFITLLNGEIKDKFAQALTKKFNFDLPENIVDQEMNVRFRNDWYSFSDDERKKYQEDKKALEAKLESYKEEASNSVKLTFIIDELAKVNKIEVSDQELIQTIYMEAYRSGRNPKEHMEYYKKNGMLPAVKMAIVEEKLFLHLFPLPEDEQIEKAKKASSVKKEAEPKAAEKKPTSKKAAESTEEKPKRGRKKKKEE
;
A
#
# COMPACT_ATOMS: atom_id res chain seq x y z
N MET A 1 -39.51 24.54 4.60
CA MET A 1 -38.26 25.26 4.92
C MET A 1 -37.77 25.91 3.64
N GLN A 2 -37.55 27.20 3.64
CA GLN A 2 -37.04 27.92 2.47
C GLN A 2 -35.52 27.83 2.51
N VAL A 3 -34.94 27.33 1.47
CA VAL A 3 -33.47 27.17 1.32
C VAL A 3 -33.01 28.22 0.32
N ASN A 4 -31.92 28.89 0.60
CA ASN A 4 -31.30 29.84 -0.31
C ASN A 4 -29.94 29.27 -0.77
N ALA A 5 -29.81 29.01 -2.07
CA ALA A 5 -28.59 28.40 -2.65
C ALA A 5 -27.96 29.37 -3.65
N LYS A 6 -26.65 29.57 -3.54
CA LYS A 6 -25.90 30.49 -4.41
C LYS A 6 -24.53 29.86 -4.80
N ASN A 7 -24.23 29.89 -6.09
CA ASN A 7 -22.86 29.54 -6.55
C ASN A 7 -21.87 30.60 -6.04
N VAL A 8 -20.83 30.17 -5.38
CA VAL A 8 -19.69 31.01 -4.94
C VAL A 8 -18.69 31.16 -6.10
N ASN A 9 -18.42 30.02 -6.73
CA ASN A 9 -17.56 29.91 -7.91
C ASN A 9 -17.97 28.65 -8.70
N LYS A 10 -17.16 28.23 -9.70
CA LYS A 10 -17.48 27.06 -10.52
C LYS A 10 -17.43 25.73 -9.75
N ALA A 11 -16.64 25.65 -8.68
CA ALA A 11 -16.44 24.45 -7.90
C ALA A 11 -17.22 24.43 -6.57
N ASN A 12 -17.83 25.54 -6.15
CA ASN A 12 -18.47 25.61 -4.84
C ASN A 12 -19.78 26.41 -4.88
N ALA A 13 -20.76 25.95 -4.10
CA ALA A 13 -21.98 26.67 -3.80
C ALA A 13 -22.21 26.69 -2.29
N LYS A 14 -22.82 27.80 -1.81
CA LYS A 14 -23.28 27.93 -0.44
C LYS A 14 -24.79 27.80 -0.38
N VAL A 15 -25.24 27.03 0.58
CA VAL A 15 -26.64 26.79 0.88
C VAL A 15 -26.91 27.27 2.30
N SER A 16 -27.81 28.23 2.47
CA SER A 16 -28.14 28.81 3.76
C SER A 16 -29.62 28.70 4.06
N THR A 17 -29.94 28.45 5.31
CA THR A 17 -31.34 28.46 5.82
C THR A 17 -31.36 28.58 7.34
N THR A 18 -32.51 28.93 7.87
CA THR A 18 -32.79 28.81 9.31
C THR A 18 -33.75 27.65 9.54
N ILE A 19 -33.33 26.69 10.34
CA ILE A 19 -34.15 25.57 10.80
C ILE A 19 -34.93 26.06 12.01
N SER A 20 -36.25 26.14 11.91
CA SER A 20 -37.07 26.50 13.08
C SER A 20 -37.22 25.32 14.04
N ALA A 21 -37.45 25.61 15.32
CA ALA A 21 -37.69 24.62 16.36
C ALA A 21 -38.79 23.64 15.96
N ASP A 22 -39.88 24.13 15.35
CA ASP A 22 -41.02 23.31 14.92
C ASP A 22 -40.61 22.27 13.83
N VAL A 23 -39.78 22.67 12.87
CA VAL A 23 -39.28 21.78 11.81
C VAL A 23 -38.41 20.68 12.40
N LEU A 24 -37.53 21.04 13.33
CA LEU A 24 -36.68 20.05 13.99
C LEU A 24 -37.49 19.09 14.85
N GLU A 25 -38.42 19.60 15.68
CA GLU A 25 -39.28 18.77 16.55
C GLU A 25 -40.20 17.86 15.72
N ALA A 26 -40.74 18.34 14.60
CA ALA A 26 -41.51 17.50 13.68
C ALA A 26 -40.68 16.34 13.14
N LYS A 27 -39.39 16.56 12.77
CA LYS A 27 -38.48 15.54 12.30
C LYS A 27 -38.11 14.56 13.43
N VAL A 28 -37.88 15.06 14.65
CA VAL A 28 -37.62 14.21 15.84
C VAL A 28 -38.81 13.28 16.10
N ASN A 29 -40.04 13.83 16.07
CA ASN A 29 -41.23 13.01 16.24
C ASN A 29 -41.45 11.98 15.12
N GLN A 30 -41.11 12.34 13.89
CA GLN A 30 -41.14 11.41 12.75
C GLN A 30 -40.17 10.25 12.98
N LEU A 31 -38.92 10.55 13.32
CA LEU A 31 -37.89 9.55 13.57
C LEU A 31 -38.19 8.64 14.78
N ALA A 32 -38.74 9.21 15.83
CA ALA A 32 -39.21 8.46 16.99
C ALA A 32 -40.28 7.41 16.60
N LYS A 33 -41.24 7.80 15.70
CA LYS A 33 -42.24 6.88 15.16
C LYS A 33 -41.59 5.77 14.25
N GLU A 34 -40.60 6.14 13.44
CA GLU A 34 -39.87 5.20 12.60
C GLU A 34 -39.08 4.20 13.45
N ALA A 35 -38.32 4.67 14.42
CA ALA A 35 -37.55 3.86 15.35
C ALA A 35 -38.45 2.92 16.19
N ALA A 36 -39.61 3.37 16.60
CA ALA A 36 -40.58 2.58 17.37
C ALA A 36 -41.08 1.33 16.62
N LYS A 37 -41.11 1.36 15.26
CA LYS A 37 -41.50 0.22 14.43
C LYS A 37 -40.48 -0.91 14.40
N THR A 38 -39.23 -0.61 14.64
CA THR A 38 -38.11 -1.58 14.56
C THR A 38 -37.52 -1.92 15.92
N ALA A 39 -37.79 -1.08 16.94
CA ALA A 39 -37.24 -1.23 18.27
C ALA A 39 -37.64 -2.56 18.94
N ASN A 40 -36.68 -3.16 19.65
CA ASN A 40 -36.89 -4.30 20.51
C ASN A 40 -36.68 -3.85 21.97
N ILE A 41 -37.77 -3.58 22.67
CA ILE A 41 -37.75 -3.12 24.07
C ILE A 41 -38.49 -4.11 24.93
N ALA A 42 -37.88 -4.51 26.04
CA ALA A 42 -38.49 -5.44 27.00
C ALA A 42 -39.87 -4.90 27.47
N GLY A 43 -40.86 -5.76 27.43
CA GLY A 43 -42.25 -5.45 27.76
C GLY A 43 -43.14 -4.97 26.58
N PHE A 44 -42.57 -4.83 25.38
CA PHE A 44 -43.33 -4.47 24.17
C PHE A 44 -43.09 -5.45 23.03
N ARG A 45 -44.16 -5.74 22.29
CA ARG A 45 -44.03 -6.49 21.04
C ARG A 45 -43.34 -5.63 19.97
N LYS A 46 -42.44 -6.22 19.18
CA LYS A 46 -41.77 -5.55 18.06
C LYS A 46 -42.78 -4.83 17.16
N GLY A 47 -42.56 -3.57 16.88
CA GLY A 47 -43.45 -2.70 16.08
C GLY A 47 -44.61 -2.05 16.86
N HIS A 48 -44.77 -2.34 18.13
CA HIS A 48 -45.81 -1.77 19.00
C HIS A 48 -45.24 -0.95 20.17
N VAL A 49 -43.99 -0.51 20.07
CA VAL A 49 -43.39 0.42 21.05
C VAL A 49 -43.97 1.81 20.87
N PRO A 50 -44.46 2.51 21.94
CA PRO A 50 -44.90 3.89 21.82
C PRO A 50 -43.75 4.83 21.45
N ALA A 51 -43.97 5.76 20.50
CA ALA A 51 -42.98 6.78 20.12
C ALA A 51 -42.53 7.66 21.30
N SER A 52 -43.43 7.93 22.25
CA SER A 52 -43.11 8.64 23.50
C SER A 52 -42.07 7.96 24.36
N LEU A 53 -42.07 6.61 24.38
CA LEU A 53 -41.06 5.83 25.11
C LEU A 53 -39.69 5.89 24.41
N MET A 54 -39.70 5.96 23.07
CA MET A 54 -38.47 6.16 22.29
C MET A 54 -37.85 7.52 22.62
N LEU A 55 -38.66 8.57 22.62
CA LEU A 55 -38.20 9.91 22.99
C LEU A 55 -37.74 10.01 24.46
N GLN A 56 -38.37 9.29 25.37
CA GLN A 56 -37.95 9.27 26.77
C GLN A 56 -36.57 8.61 26.94
N LYS A 57 -36.29 7.54 26.19
CA LYS A 57 -35.05 6.74 26.33
C LYS A 57 -33.91 7.22 25.44
N TYR A 58 -34.22 7.67 24.21
CA TYR A 58 -33.24 7.86 23.13
C TYR A 58 -33.35 9.27 22.50
N ARG A 59 -33.83 10.27 23.25
CA ARG A 59 -34.08 11.63 22.70
C ARG A 59 -32.82 12.24 22.07
N LYS A 60 -31.67 12.14 22.74
CA LYS A 60 -30.39 12.71 22.22
C LYS A 60 -29.95 12.09 20.91
N GLU A 61 -30.04 10.79 20.78
CA GLU A 61 -29.69 10.08 19.56
C GLU A 61 -30.64 10.40 18.43
N ILE A 62 -31.97 10.44 18.72
CA ILE A 62 -33.01 10.80 17.75
C ILE A 62 -32.88 12.26 17.30
N GLU A 63 -32.54 13.19 18.21
CA GLU A 63 -32.28 14.59 17.87
C GLU A 63 -31.03 14.75 17.00
N GLY A 64 -29.96 13.98 17.27
CA GLY A 64 -28.79 13.92 16.42
C GLY A 64 -29.11 13.43 15.01
N ASP A 65 -29.84 12.32 14.88
CA ASP A 65 -30.33 11.81 13.63
C ASP A 65 -31.26 12.77 12.89
N ALA A 66 -32.13 13.49 13.64
CA ALA A 66 -33.02 14.49 13.08
C ALA A 66 -32.22 15.65 12.50
N LYS A 67 -31.21 16.17 13.21
CA LYS A 67 -30.32 17.23 12.71
C LYS A 67 -29.64 16.79 11.43
N ASN A 68 -29.06 15.58 11.40
CA ASN A 68 -28.40 15.03 10.21
C ASN A 68 -29.36 14.89 9.01
N ARG A 69 -30.59 14.40 9.23
CA ARG A 69 -31.57 14.27 8.14
C ARG A 69 -32.04 15.66 7.64
N VAL A 70 -32.22 16.62 8.52
CA VAL A 70 -32.57 17.99 8.10
C VAL A 70 -31.44 18.63 7.31
N LEU A 71 -30.17 18.42 7.68
CA LEU A 71 -29.03 18.89 6.89
C LEU A 71 -29.00 18.22 5.49
N GLY A 72 -29.31 16.93 5.39
CA GLY A 72 -29.46 16.24 4.11
C GLY A 72 -30.60 16.81 3.25
N ASP A 73 -31.74 17.12 3.87
CA ASP A 73 -32.87 17.74 3.19
C ASP A 73 -32.53 19.19 2.70
N ILE A 74 -31.70 19.93 3.45
CA ILE A 74 -31.17 21.25 3.05
C ILE A 74 -30.24 21.13 1.83
N VAL A 75 -29.30 20.20 1.86
CA VAL A 75 -28.40 19.94 0.74
C VAL A 75 -29.20 19.61 -0.52
N SER A 76 -30.15 18.68 -0.40
CA SER A 76 -31.00 18.25 -1.52
C SER A 76 -31.84 19.40 -2.07
N GLY A 77 -32.41 20.23 -1.19
CA GLY A 77 -33.15 21.43 -1.55
C GLY A 77 -32.29 22.47 -2.26
N GLY A 78 -31.09 22.74 -1.74
CA GLY A 78 -30.11 23.63 -2.36
C GLY A 78 -29.64 23.18 -3.73
N LEU A 79 -29.35 21.91 -3.89
CA LEU A 79 -28.98 21.35 -5.19
C LEU A 79 -30.11 21.50 -6.21
N LYS A 80 -31.35 21.26 -5.80
CA LYS A 80 -32.53 21.46 -6.66
C LYS A 80 -32.67 22.89 -7.11
N GLU A 81 -32.46 23.87 -6.20
CA GLU A 81 -32.49 25.30 -6.53
C GLU A 81 -31.41 25.70 -7.53
N LEU A 82 -30.23 25.05 -7.46
CA LEU A 82 -29.12 25.23 -8.39
C LEU A 82 -29.29 24.45 -9.72
N GLY A 83 -30.34 23.65 -9.88
CA GLY A 83 -30.55 22.81 -11.04
C GLY A 83 -29.53 21.64 -11.12
N LYS A 84 -29.01 21.20 -9.97
CA LYS A 84 -28.00 20.15 -9.83
C LYS A 84 -28.53 18.95 -9.05
N SER A 85 -27.80 17.84 -9.09
CA SER A 85 -28.08 16.61 -8.39
C SER A 85 -26.93 16.20 -7.46
N LEU A 86 -27.15 15.21 -6.60
CA LEU A 86 -26.08 14.64 -5.77
C LEU A 86 -24.94 14.03 -6.60
N ASN A 87 -25.22 13.55 -7.81
CA ASN A 87 -24.19 12.99 -8.68
C ASN A 87 -23.21 14.06 -9.22
N ASP A 88 -23.59 15.32 -9.18
CA ASP A 88 -22.74 16.45 -9.60
C ASP A 88 -21.79 16.90 -8.49
N THR A 89 -22.01 16.43 -7.25
CA THR A 89 -21.21 16.82 -6.09
C THR A 89 -19.95 15.98 -5.94
N ILE A 90 -18.94 16.53 -5.29
CA ILE A 90 -17.71 15.83 -4.91
C ILE A 90 -17.43 15.98 -3.42
N GLY A 91 -17.08 14.88 -2.77
CA GLY A 91 -16.86 14.85 -1.31
C GLY A 91 -18.14 15.08 -0.51
N GLU A 92 -17.99 15.18 0.80
CA GLU A 92 -19.10 15.45 1.70
C GLU A 92 -19.35 16.96 1.83
N PRO A 93 -20.63 17.39 1.94
CA PRO A 93 -20.94 18.79 2.18
C PRO A 93 -20.31 19.29 3.50
N LEU A 94 -19.73 20.48 3.48
CA LEU A 94 -19.07 21.08 4.63
C LEU A 94 -20.02 22.06 5.34
N VAL A 95 -20.35 21.78 6.60
CA VAL A 95 -21.15 22.72 7.44
C VAL A 95 -20.22 23.82 7.93
N THR A 96 -20.35 25.03 7.34
CA THR A 96 -19.51 26.19 7.66
C THR A 96 -20.09 27.07 8.76
N LYS A 97 -21.39 26.95 8.99
CA LYS A 97 -22.09 27.67 10.08
C LYS A 97 -23.16 26.77 10.68
N PHE A 98 -23.23 26.74 12.01
CA PHE A 98 -24.27 26.06 12.79
C PHE A 98 -24.49 26.79 14.11
N ASP A 99 -25.35 27.83 14.07
CA ASP A 99 -25.58 28.68 15.20
C ASP A 99 -26.99 28.44 15.78
N GLU A 100 -27.05 27.93 16.99
CA GLU A 100 -28.31 27.66 17.69
C GLU A 100 -28.68 28.85 18.56
N LYS A 101 -29.82 29.52 18.24
CA LYS A 101 -30.35 30.70 18.97
C LYS A 101 -31.86 30.57 19.14
N ASN A 102 -32.33 30.66 20.38
CA ASN A 102 -33.76 30.63 20.71
C ASN A 102 -34.53 29.45 20.10
N GLY A 103 -33.88 28.25 20.04
CA GLY A 103 -34.45 27.04 19.48
C GLY A 103 -34.43 26.96 17.95
N ASN A 104 -34.00 28.01 17.26
CA ASN A 104 -33.77 28.01 15.82
C ASN A 104 -32.28 27.79 15.54
N ILE A 105 -31.96 27.18 14.40
CA ILE A 105 -30.58 26.91 14.00
C ILE A 105 -30.32 27.58 12.65
N ASP A 106 -29.40 28.54 12.63
CA ASP A 106 -28.89 29.14 11.41
C ASP A 106 -27.79 28.23 10.85
N VAL A 107 -28.01 27.75 9.63
CA VAL A 107 -27.09 26.78 8.97
C VAL A 107 -26.59 27.37 7.66
N GLU A 108 -25.29 27.25 7.44
CA GLU A 108 -24.65 27.45 6.14
C GLU A 108 -23.84 26.18 5.79
N ILE A 109 -24.06 25.70 4.58
CA ILE A 109 -23.39 24.47 4.07
C ILE A 109 -22.71 24.82 2.75
N THR A 110 -21.43 24.51 2.63
CA THR A 110 -20.70 24.52 1.35
C THR A 110 -20.85 23.17 0.68
N ILE A 111 -21.34 23.20 -0.56
CA ILE A 111 -21.41 22.02 -1.45
C ILE A 111 -20.38 22.23 -2.54
N SER A 112 -19.55 21.23 -2.79
CA SER A 112 -18.53 21.32 -3.81
C SER A 112 -18.82 20.42 -5.01
N PHE A 113 -18.37 20.87 -6.17
CA PHE A 113 -18.55 20.23 -7.48
C PHE A 113 -17.19 19.90 -8.08
N ARG A 114 -17.16 18.90 -8.95
CA ARG A 114 -15.94 18.55 -9.67
C ARG A 114 -15.52 19.73 -10.56
N PRO A 115 -14.29 20.23 -10.45
CA PRO A 115 -13.81 21.33 -11.29
C PRO A 115 -13.60 20.87 -12.73
N GLU A 116 -13.84 21.78 -13.68
CA GLU A 116 -13.41 21.61 -15.06
C GLU A 116 -11.96 22.07 -15.18
N VAL A 117 -11.09 21.16 -15.60
CA VAL A 117 -9.64 21.41 -15.73
C VAL A 117 -9.26 21.36 -17.20
N ASP A 118 -8.75 22.47 -17.75
CA ASP A 118 -8.18 22.51 -19.10
C ASP A 118 -6.65 22.40 -19.02
N VAL A 119 -6.12 21.26 -19.42
CA VAL A 119 -4.68 20.96 -19.37
C VAL A 119 -3.95 21.21 -20.68
N LYS A 120 -4.54 21.93 -21.64
CA LYS A 120 -3.92 22.21 -22.92
C LYS A 120 -2.53 22.84 -22.79
N GLY A 121 -1.59 22.34 -23.57
CA GLY A 121 -0.20 22.82 -23.61
C GLY A 121 0.64 22.39 -22.42
N TYR A 122 0.23 21.33 -21.70
CA TYR A 122 1.02 20.72 -20.64
C TYR A 122 2.34 20.13 -21.18
N GLU A 123 2.40 19.76 -22.45
CA GLU A 123 3.57 19.18 -23.10
C GLU A 123 4.78 20.13 -23.03
N SER A 124 4.52 21.44 -23.04
CA SER A 124 5.56 22.46 -22.92
C SER A 124 6.17 22.57 -21.51
N LEU A 125 5.56 21.91 -20.54
CA LEU A 125 6.01 21.89 -19.13
C LEU A 125 6.81 20.64 -18.77
N LEU A 126 6.90 19.68 -19.69
CA LEU A 126 7.65 18.46 -19.45
C LEU A 126 9.14 18.81 -19.22
N PRO A 127 9.70 18.54 -18.03
CA PRO A 127 11.11 18.78 -17.77
C PRO A 127 11.98 17.88 -18.64
N ALA A 128 13.07 18.43 -19.14
CA ALA A 128 14.09 17.64 -19.79
C ALA A 128 14.80 16.76 -18.75
N TYR A 129 15.11 15.53 -19.12
CA TYR A 129 15.84 14.58 -18.28
C TYR A 129 16.80 13.74 -19.11
N GLU A 130 17.85 13.25 -18.49
CA GLU A 130 18.79 12.32 -19.10
C GLU A 130 18.60 10.91 -18.51
N ALA A 131 18.80 9.90 -19.34
CA ALA A 131 18.82 8.53 -18.85
C ALA A 131 19.98 8.34 -17.86
N PRO A 132 19.74 7.73 -16.69
CA PRO A 132 20.81 7.51 -15.73
C PRO A 132 21.88 6.59 -16.29
N LYS A 133 23.14 6.95 -16.04
CA LYS A 133 24.29 6.14 -16.44
C LYS A 133 24.52 5.02 -15.42
N VAL A 134 24.90 3.86 -15.93
CA VAL A 134 25.31 2.70 -15.12
C VAL A 134 26.79 2.46 -15.37
N GLU A 135 27.56 2.50 -14.30
CA GLU A 135 29.00 2.22 -14.36
C GLU A 135 29.25 0.71 -14.35
N GLN A 136 30.32 0.26 -15.02
CA GLN A 136 30.70 -1.15 -15.04
C GLN A 136 30.91 -1.71 -13.63
N LYS A 137 31.48 -0.89 -12.75
CA LYS A 137 31.70 -1.25 -11.35
C LYS A 137 30.39 -1.69 -10.62
N GLU A 138 29.28 -1.02 -10.89
CA GLU A 138 27.99 -1.36 -10.27
C GLU A 138 27.46 -2.71 -10.78
N ILE A 139 27.70 -3.01 -12.07
CA ILE A 139 27.38 -4.29 -12.66
C ILE A 139 28.22 -5.39 -12.03
N ASP A 140 29.54 -5.17 -11.95
CA ASP A 140 30.50 -6.13 -11.39
C ASP A 140 30.21 -6.43 -9.91
N GLU A 141 29.91 -5.39 -9.10
CA GLU A 141 29.50 -5.53 -7.70
C GLU A 141 28.21 -6.34 -7.55
N ARG A 142 27.26 -6.13 -8.45
CA ARG A 142 25.99 -6.86 -8.43
C ARG A 142 26.19 -8.34 -8.80
N ILE A 143 27.02 -8.62 -9.83
CA ILE A 143 27.41 -9.98 -10.21
C ILE A 143 28.15 -10.65 -9.05
N ASP A 144 29.12 -9.97 -8.44
CA ASP A 144 29.88 -10.47 -7.31
C ASP A 144 28.98 -10.88 -6.13
N ASN A 145 27.99 -10.05 -5.80
CA ASN A 145 27.02 -10.37 -4.76
C ASN A 145 26.14 -11.57 -5.13
N MET A 146 25.73 -11.68 -6.40
CA MET A 146 25.01 -12.87 -6.88
C MET A 146 25.88 -14.12 -6.80
N LEU A 147 27.12 -14.05 -7.24
CA LEU A 147 28.05 -15.20 -7.17
C LEU A 147 28.34 -15.65 -5.74
N LYS A 148 28.39 -14.72 -4.78
CA LYS A 148 28.46 -15.09 -3.35
C LYS A 148 27.26 -15.90 -2.91
N MET A 149 26.02 -15.51 -3.29
CA MET A 149 24.80 -16.24 -2.93
C MET A 149 24.76 -17.68 -3.47
N PHE A 150 25.39 -17.93 -4.64
CA PHE A 150 25.48 -19.26 -5.25
C PHE A 150 26.78 -19.99 -4.89
N GLY A 151 27.60 -19.39 -4.04
CA GLY A 151 28.86 -19.97 -3.58
C GLY A 151 28.67 -21.08 -2.54
N SER A 152 29.76 -21.78 -2.26
CA SER A 152 29.82 -22.80 -1.21
C SER A 152 30.51 -22.25 0.02
N LEU A 153 30.13 -22.77 1.18
CA LEU A 153 30.91 -22.58 2.41
C LEU A 153 32.04 -23.62 2.42
N GLU A 154 33.26 -23.15 2.43
CA GLU A 154 34.44 -24.00 2.52
C GLU A 154 35.15 -23.73 3.84
N LYS A 155 35.84 -24.78 4.35
CA LYS A 155 36.62 -24.65 5.57
C LYS A 155 37.75 -23.64 5.37
N SER A 156 37.74 -22.61 6.25
CA SER A 156 38.78 -21.58 6.23
C SER A 156 40.07 -22.07 6.91
N SER A 157 41.21 -21.56 6.47
CA SER A 157 42.49 -21.75 7.12
C SER A 157 42.72 -20.79 8.33
N LYS A 158 41.78 -19.91 8.58
CA LYS A 158 41.84 -18.96 9.70
C LYS A 158 41.82 -19.70 11.04
N LYS A 159 42.61 -19.20 11.99
CA LYS A 159 42.72 -19.77 13.33
C LYS A 159 41.76 -19.15 14.33
N GLU A 160 41.29 -17.94 14.04
CA GLU A 160 40.42 -17.14 14.91
C GLU A 160 39.24 -16.63 14.09
N LEU A 161 38.06 -16.67 14.70
CA LEU A 161 36.79 -16.25 14.09
C LEU A 161 36.74 -14.73 14.00
N GLY A 162 36.47 -14.21 12.81
CA GLY A 162 36.37 -12.79 12.52
C GLY A 162 35.00 -12.39 11.99
N LYS A 163 34.74 -11.10 11.86
CA LYS A 163 33.54 -10.58 11.24
C LYS A 163 33.49 -10.94 9.75
N GLY A 164 32.37 -11.43 9.26
CA GLY A 164 32.17 -11.93 7.90
C GLY A 164 32.57 -13.39 7.68
N ASP A 165 33.11 -14.08 8.72
CA ASP A 165 33.35 -15.50 8.68
C ASP A 165 32.06 -16.27 9.04
N PHE A 166 31.94 -17.48 8.55
CA PHE A 166 30.87 -18.39 8.94
C PHE A 166 31.37 -19.33 10.05
N ALA A 167 30.72 -19.21 11.21
CA ALA A 167 30.99 -20.10 12.33
C ALA A 167 30.08 -21.31 12.26
N LYS A 168 30.67 -22.54 12.30
CA LYS A 168 29.91 -23.73 12.58
C LYS A 168 30.15 -24.12 14.04
N PHE A 169 29.09 -24.04 14.86
CA PHE A 169 29.20 -24.14 16.32
C PHE A 169 27.96 -24.78 16.96
N ASP A 170 28.16 -25.21 18.20
CA ASP A 170 27.06 -25.57 19.09
C ASP A 170 26.83 -24.42 20.09
N PHE A 171 25.60 -24.25 20.50
CA PHE A 171 25.26 -23.33 21.59
C PHE A 171 24.16 -23.86 22.50
N GLU A 172 24.23 -23.47 23.76
CA GLU A 172 23.19 -23.70 24.75
C GLU A 172 23.04 -22.47 25.64
N GLY A 173 21.83 -21.86 25.65
CA GLY A 173 21.50 -20.64 26.35
C GLY A 173 20.87 -20.90 27.72
N PHE A 174 21.27 -20.10 28.71
CA PHE A 174 20.79 -20.15 30.06
C PHE A 174 20.33 -18.76 30.51
N VAL A 175 19.17 -18.70 31.16
CA VAL A 175 18.66 -17.52 31.87
C VAL A 175 18.48 -17.92 33.34
N ASP A 176 19.01 -17.14 34.26
CA ASP A 176 19.03 -17.44 35.68
C ASP A 176 19.59 -18.86 36.02
N GLY A 177 20.58 -19.31 35.24
CA GLY A 177 21.21 -20.61 35.35
C GLY A 177 20.38 -21.80 34.87
N LYS A 178 19.24 -21.58 34.25
CA LYS A 178 18.36 -22.62 33.70
C LYS A 178 18.34 -22.52 32.16
N ALA A 179 18.51 -23.66 31.50
CA ALA A 179 18.33 -23.74 30.04
C ALA A 179 16.87 -23.42 29.68
N PHE A 180 16.67 -22.70 28.56
CA PHE A 180 15.37 -22.32 28.06
C PHE A 180 15.08 -22.97 26.70
N GLU A 181 13.80 -23.16 26.41
CA GLU A 181 13.34 -23.77 25.16
C GLU A 181 13.70 -22.89 23.95
N GLY A 182 14.25 -23.51 22.90
CA GLY A 182 14.78 -22.79 21.72
C GLY A 182 16.17 -22.19 21.89
N GLY A 183 16.78 -22.30 23.10
CA GLY A 183 18.12 -21.79 23.38
C GLY A 183 19.27 -22.74 23.01
N LYS A 184 19.01 -23.90 22.40
CA LYS A 184 20.05 -24.91 22.07
C LYS A 184 19.99 -25.30 20.60
N ALA A 185 21.16 -25.36 19.97
CA ALA A 185 21.36 -26.00 18.67
C ALA A 185 22.77 -26.60 18.56
N GLU A 186 22.89 -27.63 17.75
CA GLU A 186 24.17 -28.30 17.45
C GLU A 186 24.49 -28.13 15.95
N ASN A 187 25.78 -27.96 15.62
CA ASN A 187 26.26 -27.75 14.26
C ASN A 187 25.56 -26.59 13.52
N TYR A 188 25.19 -25.55 14.24
CA TYR A 188 24.59 -24.37 13.64
C TYR A 188 25.63 -23.57 12.84
N THR A 189 25.22 -23.05 11.68
CA THR A 189 26.12 -22.21 10.85
C THR A 189 25.58 -20.80 10.83
N LEU A 190 26.41 -19.82 11.20
CA LEU A 190 26.07 -18.42 11.31
C LEU A 190 27.17 -17.55 10.71
N GLU A 191 26.82 -16.57 9.88
CA GLU A 191 27.72 -15.50 9.46
C GLU A 191 27.87 -14.48 10.58
N ILE A 192 29.10 -14.26 11.03
CA ILE A 192 29.42 -13.33 12.12
C ILE A 192 29.30 -11.88 11.64
N GLY A 193 28.44 -11.11 12.26
CA GLY A 193 28.09 -9.75 11.89
C GLY A 193 26.86 -9.65 11.00
N SER A 194 26.12 -10.75 10.81
CA SER A 194 24.85 -10.79 10.07
C SER A 194 23.67 -10.15 10.83
N GLY A 195 23.74 -10.06 12.15
CA GLY A 195 22.65 -9.56 13.00
C GLY A 195 21.47 -10.54 13.12
N GLN A 196 21.64 -11.82 12.79
CA GLN A 196 20.59 -12.83 12.92
C GLN A 196 20.32 -13.23 14.36
N PHE A 197 21.31 -13.08 15.25
CA PHE A 197 21.20 -13.35 16.66
C PHE A 197 20.95 -12.06 17.46
N ILE A 198 20.60 -12.23 18.74
CA ILE A 198 20.39 -11.08 19.65
C ILE A 198 21.66 -10.23 19.76
N PRO A 199 21.53 -8.90 19.93
CA PRO A 199 22.68 -7.98 20.00
C PRO A 199 23.74 -8.44 21.00
N GLY A 200 25.01 -8.39 20.57
CA GLY A 200 26.17 -8.78 21.36
C GLY A 200 26.54 -10.27 21.29
N PHE A 201 25.66 -11.16 20.79
CA PHE A 201 25.98 -12.59 20.67
C PHE A 201 27.12 -12.84 19.68
N GLU A 202 26.96 -12.32 18.45
CA GLU A 202 27.93 -12.49 17.37
C GLU A 202 29.26 -11.81 17.71
N ASP A 203 29.21 -10.61 18.30
CA ASP A 203 30.39 -9.89 18.78
C ASP A 203 31.13 -10.64 19.87
N GLY A 204 30.43 -11.33 20.77
CA GLY A 204 31.01 -12.15 21.81
C GLY A 204 31.73 -13.42 21.30
N MET A 205 31.44 -13.82 20.06
CA MET A 205 32.09 -14.95 19.39
C MET A 205 33.38 -14.57 18.68
N ILE A 206 33.58 -13.29 18.35
CA ILE A 206 34.80 -12.84 17.63
C ILE A 206 36.05 -13.21 18.42
N GLY A 207 37.08 -13.71 17.71
CA GLY A 207 38.33 -14.15 18.31
C GLY A 207 38.28 -15.57 18.90
N LEU A 208 37.17 -16.32 18.79
CA LEU A 208 37.12 -17.73 19.16
C LEU A 208 38.01 -18.57 18.23
N LYS A 209 38.72 -19.53 18.82
CA LYS A 209 39.53 -20.50 18.08
C LYS A 209 38.74 -21.78 17.84
N VAL A 210 39.05 -22.49 16.77
CA VAL A 210 38.45 -23.80 16.47
C VAL A 210 38.67 -24.74 17.66
N GLY A 211 37.62 -25.35 18.18
CA GLY A 211 37.60 -26.23 19.34
C GLY A 211 37.46 -25.50 20.68
N GLU A 212 37.49 -24.16 20.71
CA GLU A 212 37.33 -23.38 21.92
C GLU A 212 35.86 -23.32 22.36
N GLU A 213 35.66 -23.33 23.68
CA GLU A 213 34.37 -23.08 24.32
C GLU A 213 34.42 -21.73 25.02
N ARG A 214 33.34 -20.96 24.91
CA ARG A 214 33.21 -19.63 25.54
C ARG A 214 31.81 -19.39 26.03
N ASP A 215 31.70 -18.72 27.17
CA ASP A 215 30.45 -18.20 27.70
C ASP A 215 30.23 -16.79 27.14
N VAL A 216 29.26 -16.65 26.23
CA VAL A 216 28.85 -15.37 25.64
C VAL A 216 27.70 -14.80 26.46
N LYS A 217 27.95 -13.65 27.10
CA LYS A 217 26.94 -12.96 27.91
C LYS A 217 26.22 -11.90 27.11
N VAL A 218 24.90 -11.94 27.10
CA VAL A 218 24.05 -11.01 26.33
C VAL A 218 22.77 -10.71 27.10
N THR A 219 22.12 -9.61 26.75
CA THR A 219 20.79 -9.26 27.30
C THR A 219 19.77 -9.31 26.20
N PHE A 220 18.65 -9.99 26.39
CA PHE A 220 17.55 -10.00 25.45
C PHE A 220 16.94 -8.58 25.30
N PRO A 221 16.61 -8.14 24.08
CA PRO A 221 15.90 -6.88 23.89
C PRO A 221 14.61 -6.79 24.72
N ALA A 222 14.25 -5.59 25.17
CA ALA A 222 13.02 -5.37 25.93
C ALA A 222 11.74 -5.75 25.17
N GLU A 223 11.78 -5.64 23.82
CA GLU A 223 10.68 -5.97 22.91
C GLU A 223 10.87 -7.36 22.25
N TYR A 224 11.55 -8.28 22.92
CA TYR A 224 11.76 -9.62 22.38
C TYR A 224 10.45 -10.41 22.33
N GLY A 225 10.21 -11.11 21.21
CA GLY A 225 8.95 -11.81 20.93
C GLY A 225 8.51 -12.84 22.00
N ALA A 226 9.47 -13.43 22.74
CA ALA A 226 9.18 -14.29 23.87
C ALA A 226 9.17 -13.48 25.18
N ALA A 227 8.01 -13.08 25.65
CA ALA A 227 7.84 -12.19 26.82
C ALA A 227 8.54 -12.68 28.09
N HIS A 228 8.73 -14.00 28.26
CA HIS A 228 9.41 -14.58 29.42
C HIS A 228 10.95 -14.43 29.35
N LEU A 229 11.52 -14.06 28.22
CA LEU A 229 12.94 -13.79 28.00
C LEU A 229 13.26 -12.29 27.84
N ALA A 230 12.27 -11.47 27.49
CA ALA A 230 12.44 -10.04 27.20
C ALA A 230 13.12 -9.31 28.39
N GLY A 231 14.18 -8.54 28.08
CA GLY A 231 14.95 -7.76 29.05
C GLY A 231 15.82 -8.57 29.99
N LYS A 232 15.91 -9.91 29.85
CA LYS A 232 16.70 -10.75 30.76
C LYS A 232 18.12 -10.96 30.27
N ASP A 233 19.03 -11.09 31.21
CA ASP A 233 20.41 -11.51 30.95
C ASP A 233 20.46 -13.02 30.68
N ALA A 234 21.22 -13.39 29.67
CA ALA A 234 21.45 -14.76 29.28
C ALA A 234 22.95 -15.05 29.10
N VAL A 235 23.30 -16.27 29.35
CA VAL A 235 24.65 -16.78 29.10
C VAL A 235 24.53 -17.94 28.13
N PHE A 236 25.17 -17.79 26.95
CA PHE A 236 25.23 -18.86 25.97
C PHE A 236 26.60 -19.54 26.03
N LYS A 237 26.60 -20.83 26.29
CA LYS A 237 27.77 -21.68 26.15
C LYS A 237 27.95 -22.02 24.68
N VAL A 238 28.99 -21.51 24.08
CA VAL A 238 29.26 -21.67 22.67
C VAL A 238 30.52 -22.53 22.48
N LYS A 239 30.45 -23.50 21.56
CA LYS A 239 31.62 -24.31 21.16
C LYS A 239 31.81 -24.21 19.67
N LEU A 240 32.93 -23.61 19.24
CA LEU A 240 33.27 -23.45 17.84
C LEU A 240 33.88 -24.73 17.25
N HIS A 241 33.24 -25.32 16.25
CA HIS A 241 33.74 -26.51 15.57
C HIS A 241 34.60 -26.19 14.37
N GLU A 242 34.19 -25.22 13.56
CA GLU A 242 34.84 -24.90 12.30
C GLU A 242 34.59 -23.44 11.92
N ILE A 243 35.62 -22.82 11.35
CA ILE A 243 35.50 -21.53 10.68
C ILE A 243 35.40 -21.81 9.19
N GLN A 244 34.33 -21.30 8.56
CA GLN A 244 34.10 -21.42 7.15
C GLN A 244 34.13 -20.04 6.50
N GLU A 245 34.52 -20.00 5.25
CA GLU A 245 34.46 -18.79 4.42
C GLU A 245 33.59 -19.04 3.20
N GLN A 246 32.86 -18.02 2.80
CA GLN A 246 32.02 -18.09 1.61
C GLN A 246 32.88 -17.92 0.38
N LYS A 247 33.07 -19.00 -0.37
CA LYS A 247 33.76 -18.96 -1.64
C LYS A 247 32.77 -18.60 -2.73
N LYS A 248 33.07 -17.55 -3.48
CA LYS A 248 32.23 -17.16 -4.62
C LYS A 248 32.12 -18.30 -5.61
N ALA A 249 30.91 -18.53 -6.16
CA ALA A 249 30.77 -19.42 -7.30
C ALA A 249 31.52 -18.85 -8.50
N GLU A 250 32.08 -19.73 -9.31
CA GLU A 250 32.65 -19.34 -10.61
C GLU A 250 31.52 -19.04 -11.60
N LEU A 251 31.71 -17.98 -12.41
CA LEU A 251 30.75 -17.61 -13.45
C LEU A 251 30.90 -18.57 -14.65
N ASN A 252 30.40 -19.78 -14.48
CA ASN A 252 30.39 -20.83 -15.51
C ASN A 252 28.95 -21.10 -16.00
N GLU A 253 28.78 -21.96 -16.96
CA GLU A 253 27.49 -22.30 -17.57
C GLU A 253 26.46 -22.82 -16.53
N GLU A 254 26.92 -23.63 -15.57
CA GLU A 254 26.06 -24.17 -14.52
C GLU A 254 25.53 -23.07 -13.60
N THR A 255 26.40 -22.15 -13.18
CA THR A 255 26.03 -21.01 -12.34
C THR A 255 25.13 -20.03 -13.10
N LEU A 256 25.42 -19.77 -14.38
CA LEU A 256 24.57 -18.95 -15.24
C LEU A 256 23.16 -19.53 -15.38
N LYS A 257 23.02 -20.84 -15.53
CA LYS A 257 21.71 -21.52 -15.57
C LYS A 257 20.95 -21.41 -14.25
N LYS A 258 21.65 -21.41 -13.11
CA LYS A 258 21.03 -21.18 -11.79
C LYS A 258 20.58 -19.74 -11.60
N ILE A 259 21.35 -18.77 -12.08
CA ILE A 259 21.03 -17.34 -12.00
C ILE A 259 19.90 -16.97 -12.98
N MET A 260 19.90 -17.55 -14.18
CA MET A 260 18.96 -17.24 -15.27
C MET A 260 18.17 -18.51 -15.70
N PRO A 261 17.33 -19.08 -14.83
CA PRO A 261 16.69 -20.39 -15.08
C PRO A 261 15.72 -20.38 -16.26
N ASN A 262 15.22 -19.21 -16.65
CA ASN A 262 14.29 -19.06 -17.76
C ASN A 262 14.97 -18.88 -19.13
N GLU A 263 16.31 -18.75 -19.15
CA GLU A 263 17.08 -18.64 -20.38
C GLU A 263 17.67 -19.99 -20.77
N GLN A 264 17.47 -20.41 -22.03
CA GLN A 264 17.96 -21.71 -22.52
C GLN A 264 19.49 -21.76 -22.63
N ASN A 265 20.09 -20.66 -23.10
CA ASN A 265 21.53 -20.53 -23.28
C ASN A 265 22.03 -19.25 -22.62
N PRO A 266 22.06 -19.17 -21.29
CA PRO A 266 22.50 -17.97 -20.60
C PRO A 266 23.98 -17.70 -20.85
N SER A 267 24.33 -16.43 -21.08
CA SER A 267 25.72 -15.99 -21.24
C SER A 267 26.05 -14.86 -20.29
N LYS A 268 27.35 -14.60 -20.10
CA LYS A 268 27.84 -13.50 -19.28
C LYS A 268 27.31 -12.15 -19.79
N GLU A 269 27.32 -11.95 -21.09
CA GLU A 269 26.86 -10.72 -21.73
C GLU A 269 25.35 -10.49 -21.50
N MET A 270 24.55 -11.57 -21.50
CA MET A 270 23.13 -11.49 -21.19
C MET A 270 22.89 -11.15 -19.71
N LEU A 271 23.68 -11.71 -18.81
CA LEU A 271 23.62 -11.40 -17.39
C LEU A 271 23.98 -9.94 -17.14
N GLU A 272 25.11 -9.47 -17.71
CA GLU A 272 25.54 -8.07 -17.60
C GLU A 272 24.50 -7.10 -18.16
N ALA A 273 23.92 -7.40 -19.32
CA ALA A 273 22.87 -6.59 -19.92
C ALA A 273 21.59 -6.56 -19.05
N SER A 274 21.20 -7.70 -18.48
CA SER A 274 20.05 -7.78 -17.57
C SER A 274 20.26 -6.98 -16.30
N ILE A 275 21.44 -7.10 -15.69
CA ILE A 275 21.81 -6.34 -14.49
C ILE A 275 21.88 -4.84 -14.79
N LYS A 276 22.50 -4.46 -15.93
CA LYS A 276 22.55 -3.07 -16.38
C LYS A 276 21.14 -2.49 -16.52
N ASP A 277 20.22 -3.22 -17.14
CA ASP A 277 18.82 -2.81 -17.31
C ASP A 277 18.11 -2.63 -15.96
N GLN A 278 18.31 -3.55 -15.03
CA GLN A 278 17.74 -3.47 -13.68
C GLN A 278 18.26 -2.25 -12.90
N ILE A 279 19.58 -2.02 -12.89
CA ILE A 279 20.20 -0.86 -12.21
C ILE A 279 19.70 0.43 -12.84
N ARG A 280 19.71 0.51 -14.17
CA ARG A 280 19.25 1.66 -14.94
C ARG A 280 17.79 1.99 -14.67
N THR A 281 16.92 0.98 -14.68
CA THR A 281 15.50 1.13 -14.35
C THR A 281 15.31 1.61 -12.91
N SER A 282 16.01 1.02 -11.96
CA SER A 282 15.94 1.43 -10.55
C SER A 282 16.37 2.88 -10.35
N LYS A 283 17.50 3.28 -10.93
CA LYS A 283 17.98 4.69 -10.89
C LYS A 283 16.98 5.65 -11.56
N PHE A 284 16.38 5.21 -12.68
CA PHE A 284 15.40 6.02 -13.38
C PHE A 284 14.12 6.21 -12.57
N ILE A 285 13.60 5.17 -11.94
CA ILE A 285 12.43 5.29 -11.06
C ILE A 285 12.71 6.22 -9.89
N THR A 286 13.92 6.17 -9.32
CA THR A 286 14.34 7.12 -8.28
C THR A 286 14.37 8.57 -8.79
N LEU A 287 14.94 8.80 -9.98
CA LEU A 287 14.97 10.11 -10.63
C LEU A 287 13.56 10.61 -10.98
N LEU A 288 12.72 9.72 -11.50
CA LEU A 288 11.34 10.02 -11.87
C LEU A 288 10.51 10.43 -10.65
N ASN A 289 10.54 9.63 -9.58
CA ASN A 289 9.74 9.88 -8.38
C ASN A 289 10.23 11.04 -7.51
N GLY A 290 11.49 11.43 -7.66
CA GLY A 290 12.05 12.60 -7.01
C GLY A 290 12.01 13.82 -7.93
N GLU A 291 13.09 14.04 -8.65
CA GLU A 291 13.36 15.30 -9.35
C GLU A 291 12.38 15.61 -10.49
N ILE A 292 12.05 14.63 -11.33
CA ILE A 292 11.21 14.85 -12.53
C ILE A 292 9.78 15.16 -12.10
N LYS A 293 9.24 14.34 -11.20
CA LYS A 293 7.87 14.47 -10.69
C LYS A 293 7.68 15.81 -9.99
N ASP A 294 8.61 16.19 -9.11
CA ASP A 294 8.52 17.44 -8.37
C ASP A 294 8.57 18.67 -9.29
N LYS A 295 9.51 18.69 -10.25
CA LYS A 295 9.60 19.79 -11.21
C LYS A 295 8.34 19.92 -12.08
N PHE A 296 7.80 18.79 -12.54
CA PHE A 296 6.61 18.79 -13.36
C PHE A 296 5.38 19.22 -12.56
N ALA A 297 5.20 18.68 -11.35
CA ALA A 297 4.11 19.06 -10.45
C ALA A 297 4.11 20.56 -10.13
N GLN A 298 5.29 21.15 -9.83
CA GLN A 298 5.42 22.59 -9.62
C GLN A 298 5.08 23.41 -10.87
N ALA A 299 5.51 22.96 -12.05
CA ALA A 299 5.18 23.64 -13.31
C ALA A 299 3.69 23.58 -13.61
N LEU A 300 3.05 22.42 -13.40
CA LEU A 300 1.61 22.22 -13.60
C LEU A 300 0.78 23.11 -12.65
N THR A 301 1.09 23.11 -11.37
CA THR A 301 0.33 23.88 -10.37
C THR A 301 0.48 25.39 -10.52
N LYS A 302 1.59 25.85 -11.08
CA LYS A 302 1.82 27.27 -11.44
C LYS A 302 1.06 27.70 -12.70
N LYS A 303 1.02 26.84 -13.73
CA LYS A 303 0.40 27.18 -15.03
C LYS A 303 -1.11 27.08 -14.98
N PHE A 304 -1.65 26.00 -14.43
CA PHE A 304 -3.08 25.73 -14.42
C PHE A 304 -3.72 26.26 -13.17
N ASN A 305 -4.73 27.13 -13.33
CA ASN A 305 -5.45 27.74 -12.23
C ASN A 305 -6.95 27.57 -12.45
N PHE A 306 -7.65 27.06 -11.44
CA PHE A 306 -9.08 26.84 -11.46
C PHE A 306 -9.62 26.82 -10.02
N ASP A 307 -10.93 26.95 -9.88
CA ASP A 307 -11.58 26.93 -8.57
C ASP A 307 -11.47 25.53 -7.96
N LEU A 308 -11.03 25.45 -6.71
CA LEU A 308 -10.89 24.20 -6.00
C LEU A 308 -12.13 23.90 -5.14
N PRO A 309 -12.52 22.61 -5.01
CA PRO A 309 -13.57 22.16 -4.08
C PRO A 309 -13.14 22.40 -2.63
N GLU A 310 -13.79 23.31 -1.93
CA GLU A 310 -13.42 23.70 -0.56
C GLU A 310 -13.44 22.52 0.41
N ASN A 311 -14.43 21.63 0.30
CA ASN A 311 -14.55 20.45 1.16
C ASN A 311 -13.41 19.45 0.94
N ILE A 312 -12.88 19.32 -0.29
CA ILE A 312 -11.75 18.43 -0.58
C ILE A 312 -10.45 19.02 -0.03
N VAL A 313 -10.29 20.36 -0.14
CA VAL A 313 -9.15 21.06 0.49
C VAL A 313 -9.20 20.92 2.02
N ASP A 314 -10.37 21.06 2.63
CA ASP A 314 -10.56 20.85 4.07
C ASP A 314 -10.23 19.41 4.50
N GLN A 315 -10.69 18.42 3.72
CA GLN A 315 -10.33 17.02 3.96
C GLN A 315 -8.83 16.79 3.89
N GLU A 316 -8.13 17.36 2.90
CA GLU A 316 -6.68 17.24 2.75
C GLU A 316 -5.93 17.91 3.91
N MET A 317 -6.38 19.10 4.38
CA MET A 317 -5.84 19.74 5.58
C MET A 317 -5.96 18.83 6.81
N ASN A 318 -7.11 18.18 6.97
CA ASN A 318 -7.37 17.25 8.07
C ASN A 318 -6.52 15.96 7.96
N VAL A 319 -6.26 15.48 6.75
CA VAL A 319 -5.36 14.34 6.51
C VAL A 319 -3.93 14.70 6.93
N ARG A 320 -3.43 15.87 6.52
CA ARG A 320 -2.08 16.35 6.90
C ARG A 320 -1.94 16.49 8.40
N PHE A 321 -2.92 17.10 9.06
CA PHE A 321 -2.94 17.21 10.51
C PHE A 321 -2.87 15.85 11.20
N ARG A 322 -3.63 14.85 10.72
CA ARG A 322 -3.60 13.50 11.28
C ARG A 322 -2.26 12.80 11.07
N ASN A 323 -1.62 13.01 9.91
CA ASN A 323 -0.31 12.45 9.63
C ASN A 323 0.76 13.03 10.56
N ASP A 324 0.67 14.34 10.84
CA ASP A 324 1.61 15.02 11.72
C ASP A 324 1.31 14.79 13.22
N TRP A 325 0.16 14.17 13.56
CA TRP A 325 -0.27 14.00 14.95
C TRP A 325 0.76 13.38 15.88
N TYR A 326 1.47 12.37 15.38
CA TYR A 326 2.49 11.67 16.16
C TYR A 326 3.83 12.44 16.25
N SER A 327 4.03 13.43 15.41
CA SER A 327 5.22 14.31 15.45
C SER A 327 5.07 15.46 16.45
N PHE A 328 3.83 15.79 16.86
CA PHE A 328 3.56 16.83 17.84
C PHE A 328 4.01 16.40 19.25
N SER A 329 4.48 17.37 20.02
CA SER A 329 4.73 17.21 21.44
C SER A 329 3.42 16.95 22.21
N ASP A 330 3.51 16.42 23.44
CA ASP A 330 2.33 16.18 24.28
C ASP A 330 1.58 17.48 24.61
N ASP A 331 2.31 18.59 24.81
CA ASP A 331 1.71 19.91 25.07
C ASP A 331 0.96 20.45 23.83
N GLU A 332 1.50 20.26 22.64
CA GLU A 332 0.82 20.64 21.39
C GLU A 332 -0.42 19.80 21.15
N ARG A 333 -0.35 18.46 21.33
CA ARG A 333 -1.52 17.57 21.23
C ARG A 333 -2.64 18.00 22.19
N LYS A 334 -2.29 18.27 23.45
CA LYS A 334 -3.24 18.75 24.44
C LYS A 334 -3.85 20.10 24.05
N LYS A 335 -3.02 21.03 23.58
CA LYS A 335 -3.47 22.34 23.09
C LYS A 335 -4.49 22.21 21.97
N TYR A 336 -4.24 21.35 20.96
CA TYR A 336 -5.16 21.16 19.83
C TYR A 336 -6.44 20.41 20.20
N GLN A 337 -6.44 19.64 21.30
CA GLN A 337 -7.64 18.99 21.84
C GLN A 337 -8.52 19.94 22.64
N GLU A 338 -7.94 20.91 23.36
CA GLU A 338 -8.64 21.78 24.32
C GLU A 338 -8.98 23.17 23.72
N ASP A 339 -8.13 23.65 22.79
CA ASP A 339 -8.30 25.00 22.18
C ASP A 339 -8.67 24.89 20.69
N LYS A 340 -9.96 25.08 20.42
CA LYS A 340 -10.55 25.09 19.07
C LYS A 340 -9.87 26.10 18.14
N LYS A 341 -9.51 27.30 18.66
CA LYS A 341 -8.88 28.36 17.84
C LYS A 341 -7.44 27.95 17.45
N ALA A 342 -6.71 27.30 18.37
CA ALA A 342 -5.39 26.79 18.07
C ALA A 342 -5.43 25.67 17.03
N LEU A 343 -6.43 24.77 17.11
CA LEU A 343 -6.67 23.74 16.09
C LEU A 343 -6.99 24.37 14.73
N GLU A 344 -7.94 25.31 14.66
CA GLU A 344 -8.31 26.00 13.43
C GLU A 344 -7.11 26.72 12.79
N ALA A 345 -6.30 27.41 13.58
CA ALA A 345 -5.09 28.10 13.11
C ALA A 345 -4.04 27.10 12.58
N LYS A 346 -3.90 25.93 13.22
CA LYS A 346 -2.99 24.87 12.75
C LYS A 346 -3.50 24.24 11.45
N LEU A 347 -4.77 23.95 11.35
CA LEU A 347 -5.37 23.45 10.10
C LEU A 347 -5.19 24.47 8.95
N GLU A 348 -5.46 25.76 9.18
CA GLU A 348 -5.28 26.80 8.16
C GLU A 348 -3.82 26.91 7.70
N SER A 349 -2.84 26.58 8.54
CA SER A 349 -1.42 26.54 8.12
C SER A 349 -1.11 25.50 7.05
N TYR A 350 -1.93 24.47 6.88
CA TYR A 350 -1.78 23.46 5.83
C TYR A 350 -2.47 23.84 4.51
N LYS A 351 -3.26 24.93 4.48
CA LYS A 351 -4.17 25.25 3.37
C LYS A 351 -3.47 25.42 2.03
N GLU A 352 -2.33 26.08 1.99
CA GLU A 352 -1.58 26.29 0.75
C GLU A 352 -1.09 24.95 0.17
N GLU A 353 -0.48 24.12 1.01
CA GLU A 353 0.00 22.80 0.60
C GLU A 353 -1.16 21.87 0.22
N ALA A 354 -2.23 21.86 1.01
CA ALA A 354 -3.44 21.09 0.71
C ALA A 354 -4.08 21.52 -0.61
N SER A 355 -4.17 22.83 -0.85
CA SER A 355 -4.70 23.37 -2.10
C SER A 355 -3.84 22.96 -3.30
N ASN A 356 -2.50 22.97 -3.18
CA ASN A 356 -1.60 22.53 -4.23
C ASN A 356 -1.70 21.02 -4.49
N SER A 357 -1.85 20.21 -3.43
CA SER A 357 -2.04 18.76 -3.52
C SER A 357 -3.36 18.43 -4.24
N VAL A 358 -4.47 19.05 -3.82
CA VAL A 358 -5.78 18.88 -4.44
C VAL A 358 -5.78 19.34 -5.89
N LYS A 359 -5.16 20.51 -6.18
CA LYS A 359 -5.01 21.03 -7.53
C LYS A 359 -4.27 20.04 -8.43
N LEU A 360 -3.14 19.51 -7.96
CA LEU A 360 -2.34 18.53 -8.69
C LEU A 360 -3.13 17.25 -8.96
N THR A 361 -3.89 16.76 -8.00
CA THR A 361 -4.73 15.56 -8.16
C THR A 361 -5.73 15.72 -9.31
N PHE A 362 -6.41 16.86 -9.41
CA PHE A 362 -7.35 17.12 -10.52
C PHE A 362 -6.64 17.27 -11.88
N ILE A 363 -5.46 17.91 -11.89
CA ILE A 363 -4.65 18.02 -13.11
C ILE A 363 -4.20 16.64 -13.59
N ILE A 364 -3.70 15.78 -12.69
CA ILE A 364 -3.26 14.41 -13.00
C ILE A 364 -4.43 13.57 -13.50
N ASP A 365 -5.60 13.67 -12.87
CA ASP A 365 -6.80 12.95 -13.31
C ASP A 365 -7.20 13.37 -14.76
N GLU A 366 -7.12 14.66 -15.08
CA GLU A 366 -7.42 15.13 -16.43
C GLU A 366 -6.33 14.78 -17.44
N LEU A 367 -5.04 14.88 -17.07
CA LEU A 367 -3.93 14.41 -17.90
C LEU A 367 -4.04 12.91 -18.20
N ALA A 368 -4.46 12.10 -17.23
CA ALA A 368 -4.67 10.69 -17.43
C ALA A 368 -5.77 10.41 -18.47
N LYS A 369 -6.88 11.15 -18.44
CA LYS A 369 -7.95 11.05 -19.44
C LYS A 369 -7.49 11.45 -20.83
N VAL A 370 -6.80 12.60 -20.94
CA VAL A 370 -6.26 13.09 -22.22
C VAL A 370 -5.29 12.07 -22.82
N ASN A 371 -4.44 11.44 -21.99
CA ASN A 371 -3.48 10.43 -22.42
C ASN A 371 -4.05 9.00 -22.45
N LYS A 372 -5.36 8.82 -22.20
CA LYS A 372 -6.06 7.52 -22.21
C LYS A 372 -5.42 6.48 -21.26
N ILE A 373 -4.98 6.95 -20.12
CA ILE A 373 -4.44 6.08 -19.06
C ILE A 373 -5.58 5.50 -18.27
N GLU A 374 -5.73 4.20 -18.34
CA GLU A 374 -6.76 3.45 -17.60
C GLU A 374 -6.12 2.42 -16.66
N VAL A 375 -6.80 2.14 -15.57
CA VAL A 375 -6.42 1.13 -14.60
C VAL A 375 -7.56 0.13 -14.46
N SER A 376 -7.29 -1.12 -14.79
CA SER A 376 -8.23 -2.22 -14.67
C SER A 376 -8.37 -2.68 -13.22
N ASP A 377 -9.49 -3.32 -12.91
CA ASP A 377 -9.70 -3.93 -11.59
C ASP A 377 -8.66 -5.01 -11.28
N GLN A 378 -8.14 -5.69 -12.31
CA GLN A 378 -7.10 -6.71 -12.15
C GLN A 378 -5.77 -6.08 -11.70
N GLU A 379 -5.36 -4.96 -12.31
CA GLU A 379 -4.15 -4.21 -11.89
C GLU A 379 -4.29 -3.73 -10.45
N LEU A 380 -5.45 -3.19 -10.08
CA LEU A 380 -5.74 -2.76 -8.72
C LEU A 380 -5.60 -3.90 -7.71
N ILE A 381 -6.21 -5.05 -7.99
CA ILE A 381 -6.12 -6.24 -7.13
C ILE A 381 -4.68 -6.72 -7.02
N GLN A 382 -3.96 -6.79 -8.14
CA GLN A 382 -2.57 -7.23 -8.17
C GLN A 382 -1.66 -6.31 -7.34
N THR A 383 -1.83 -4.99 -7.43
CA THR A 383 -1.06 -4.02 -6.65
C THR A 383 -1.26 -4.22 -5.15
N ILE A 384 -2.52 -4.34 -4.70
CA ILE A 384 -2.83 -4.55 -3.28
C ILE A 384 -2.30 -5.91 -2.78
N TYR A 385 -2.36 -6.96 -3.61
CA TYR A 385 -1.83 -8.27 -3.25
C TYR A 385 -0.30 -8.25 -3.14
N MET A 386 0.38 -7.57 -4.07
CA MET A 386 1.85 -7.43 -4.01
C MET A 386 2.30 -6.62 -2.79
N GLU A 387 1.56 -5.58 -2.41
CA GLU A 387 1.81 -4.83 -1.17
C GLU A 387 1.65 -5.72 0.07
N ALA A 388 0.60 -6.53 0.11
CA ALA A 388 0.37 -7.49 1.19
C ALA A 388 1.52 -8.49 1.32
N TYR A 389 1.97 -9.08 0.20
CA TYR A 389 3.12 -10.00 0.19
C TYR A 389 4.41 -9.35 0.69
N ARG A 390 4.71 -8.12 0.25
CA ARG A 390 5.90 -7.37 0.70
C ARG A 390 5.87 -7.06 2.20
N SER A 391 4.69 -6.84 2.76
CA SER A 391 4.49 -6.56 4.19
C SER A 391 4.22 -7.80 5.04
N GLY A 392 4.29 -9.01 4.47
CA GLY A 392 4.04 -10.27 5.17
C GLY A 392 2.59 -10.44 5.62
N ARG A 393 1.63 -9.72 5.02
CA ARG A 393 0.20 -9.77 5.36
C ARG A 393 -0.55 -10.76 4.48
N ASN A 394 -1.69 -11.25 4.97
CA ASN A 394 -2.60 -12.05 4.14
C ASN A 394 -3.25 -11.18 3.05
N PRO A 395 -3.08 -11.50 1.74
CA PRO A 395 -3.58 -10.66 0.66
C PRO A 395 -5.11 -10.47 0.65
N LYS A 396 -5.88 -11.50 1.04
CA LYS A 396 -7.34 -11.41 1.09
C LYS A 396 -7.82 -10.49 2.20
N GLU A 397 -7.25 -10.63 3.40
CA GLU A 397 -7.58 -9.77 4.55
C GLU A 397 -7.17 -8.32 4.26
N HIS A 398 -6.01 -8.12 3.62
CA HIS A 398 -5.54 -6.80 3.23
C HIS A 398 -6.49 -6.14 2.22
N MET A 399 -6.97 -6.87 1.22
CA MET A 399 -7.98 -6.40 0.26
C MET A 399 -9.30 -6.02 0.96
N GLU A 400 -9.79 -6.85 1.88
CA GLU A 400 -11.02 -6.55 2.63
C GLU A 400 -10.86 -5.32 3.53
N TYR A 401 -9.67 -5.12 4.11
CA TYR A 401 -9.34 -3.90 4.85
C TYR A 401 -9.44 -2.65 3.95
N TYR A 402 -8.87 -2.68 2.74
CA TYR A 402 -8.95 -1.56 1.78
C TYR A 402 -10.39 -1.28 1.34
N LYS A 403 -11.19 -2.32 1.08
CA LYS A 403 -12.61 -2.18 0.75
C LYS A 403 -13.41 -1.56 1.90
N LYS A 404 -13.28 -2.11 3.11
CA LYS A 404 -14.01 -1.67 4.29
C LYS A 404 -13.71 -0.21 4.66
N ASN A 405 -12.47 0.23 4.45
CA ASN A 405 -12.05 1.59 4.77
C ASN A 405 -12.17 2.56 3.56
N GLY A 406 -12.76 2.13 2.42
CA GLY A 406 -12.95 3.00 1.26
C GLY A 406 -11.66 3.47 0.59
N MET A 407 -10.55 2.73 0.73
CA MET A 407 -9.21 3.13 0.25
C MET A 407 -8.95 2.80 -1.23
N LEU A 408 -9.80 1.97 -1.86
CA LEU A 408 -9.61 1.54 -3.25
C LEU A 408 -9.47 2.68 -4.26
N PRO A 409 -10.25 3.79 -4.18
CA PRO A 409 -10.09 4.92 -5.09
C PRO A 409 -8.72 5.58 -4.99
N ALA A 410 -8.16 5.69 -3.77
CA ALA A 410 -6.83 6.27 -3.56
C ALA A 410 -5.73 5.38 -4.18
N VAL A 411 -5.80 4.06 -4.01
CA VAL A 411 -4.87 3.11 -4.65
C VAL A 411 -4.99 3.19 -6.17
N LYS A 412 -6.22 3.23 -6.70
CA LYS A 412 -6.45 3.36 -8.14
C LYS A 412 -5.81 4.64 -8.69
N MET A 413 -5.96 5.76 -7.96
CA MET A 413 -5.37 7.04 -8.36
C MET A 413 -3.84 7.00 -8.33
N ALA A 414 -3.24 6.34 -7.35
CA ALA A 414 -1.78 6.15 -7.29
C ALA A 414 -1.26 5.34 -8.49
N ILE A 415 -1.97 4.29 -8.91
CA ILE A 415 -1.62 3.51 -10.10
C ILE A 415 -1.78 4.35 -11.38
N VAL A 416 -2.86 5.14 -11.49
CA VAL A 416 -3.07 6.06 -12.61
C VAL A 416 -1.92 7.05 -12.72
N GLU A 417 -1.52 7.64 -11.59
CA GLU A 417 -0.42 8.59 -11.52
C GLU A 417 0.89 7.94 -11.96
N GLU A 418 1.23 6.77 -11.44
CA GLU A 418 2.44 6.03 -11.83
C GLU A 418 2.47 5.72 -13.33
N LYS A 419 1.38 5.18 -13.87
CA LYS A 419 1.25 4.88 -15.31
C LYS A 419 1.35 6.14 -16.17
N LEU A 420 0.75 7.23 -15.75
CA LEU A 420 0.81 8.52 -16.44
C LEU A 420 2.26 9.02 -16.49
N PHE A 421 2.96 9.01 -15.36
CA PHE A 421 4.35 9.50 -15.33
C PHE A 421 5.28 8.62 -16.16
N LEU A 422 5.13 7.29 -16.12
CA LEU A 422 5.90 6.38 -16.98
C LEU A 422 5.58 6.57 -18.47
N HIS A 423 4.34 6.96 -18.81
CA HIS A 423 3.94 7.28 -20.17
C HIS A 423 4.55 8.61 -20.65
N LEU A 424 4.49 9.65 -19.83
CA LEU A 424 5.00 10.98 -20.18
C LEU A 424 6.53 11.06 -20.17
N PHE A 425 7.18 10.23 -19.35
CA PHE A 425 8.63 10.19 -19.17
C PHE A 425 9.14 8.76 -19.40
N PRO A 426 9.17 8.27 -20.64
CA PRO A 426 9.67 6.94 -20.93
C PRO A 426 11.18 6.86 -20.69
N LEU A 427 11.66 5.76 -20.11
CA LEU A 427 13.09 5.49 -20.03
C LEU A 427 13.65 5.32 -21.45
N PRO A 428 14.59 6.16 -21.92
CA PRO A 428 15.17 6.04 -23.25
C PRO A 428 15.79 4.66 -23.49
N GLU A 429 15.75 4.15 -24.70
CA GLU A 429 16.35 2.86 -25.06
C GLU A 429 17.88 2.87 -24.89
N ASP A 430 18.44 1.72 -24.52
CA ASP A 430 19.89 1.50 -24.48
C ASP A 430 20.25 0.45 -25.53
N GLU A 431 21.02 0.86 -26.55
CA GLU A 431 21.36 0.00 -27.68
C GLU A 431 22.09 -1.30 -27.29
N GLN A 432 22.87 -1.30 -26.21
CA GLN A 432 23.60 -2.48 -25.76
C GLN A 432 22.65 -3.50 -25.15
N ILE A 433 21.68 -3.01 -24.35
CA ILE A 433 20.64 -3.84 -23.75
C ILE A 433 19.75 -4.44 -24.84
N GLU A 434 19.35 -3.63 -25.82
CA GLU A 434 18.52 -4.08 -26.95
C GLU A 434 19.24 -5.12 -27.83
N LYS A 435 20.53 -4.93 -28.10
CA LYS A 435 21.35 -5.93 -28.83
C LYS A 435 21.43 -7.26 -28.07
N ALA A 436 21.59 -7.22 -26.75
CA ALA A 436 21.61 -8.43 -25.92
C ALA A 436 20.25 -9.16 -25.89
N LYS A 437 19.15 -8.42 -25.76
CA LYS A 437 17.78 -8.98 -25.82
C LYS A 437 17.48 -9.60 -27.20
N LYS A 438 17.88 -8.97 -28.30
CA LYS A 438 17.72 -9.52 -29.66
C LYS A 438 18.55 -10.76 -29.88
N ALA A 439 19.78 -10.83 -29.38
CA ALA A 439 20.62 -12.03 -29.47
C ALA A 439 20.01 -13.23 -28.71
N SER A 440 19.30 -12.99 -27.61
CA SER A 440 18.52 -13.99 -26.86
C SER A 440 17.32 -14.51 -27.67
N SER A 441 16.58 -13.62 -28.33
CA SER A 441 15.37 -13.99 -29.10
C SER A 441 15.69 -14.74 -30.40
N VAL A 442 16.74 -14.38 -31.11
CA VAL A 442 17.15 -15.03 -32.36
C VAL A 442 17.59 -16.47 -32.13
N LYS A 443 18.19 -16.78 -30.97
CA LYS A 443 18.53 -18.16 -30.59
C LYS A 443 17.32 -19.03 -30.24
N LYS A 444 16.19 -18.42 -29.84
CA LYS A 444 14.92 -19.14 -29.60
C LYS A 444 14.22 -19.60 -30.89
N GLU A 445 14.44 -18.90 -32.02
CA GLU A 445 13.84 -19.24 -33.32
C GLU A 445 14.70 -20.24 -34.15
N ALA A 446 15.95 -20.46 -33.78
CA ALA A 446 16.91 -21.27 -34.56
C ALA A 446 16.97 -22.76 -34.19
N GLU A 447 16.14 -23.29 -33.30
CA GLU A 447 16.06 -24.75 -33.05
C GLU A 447 15.23 -25.42 -34.16
N PRO A 448 15.76 -26.45 -34.86
CA PRO A 448 15.00 -27.14 -35.89
C PRO A 448 13.85 -27.92 -35.26
N LYS A 449 12.61 -27.64 -35.71
CA LYS A 449 11.45 -28.49 -35.41
C LYS A 449 11.80 -29.95 -35.69
N ALA A 450 11.95 -30.73 -34.62
CA ALA A 450 12.14 -32.16 -34.72
C ALA A 450 10.97 -32.77 -35.51
N ALA A 451 11.29 -33.44 -36.61
CA ALA A 451 10.36 -34.02 -37.54
C ALA A 451 9.43 -35.01 -36.81
N GLU A 452 8.16 -34.73 -36.79
CA GLU A 452 7.10 -35.68 -36.46
C GLU A 452 7.16 -36.86 -37.43
N LYS A 453 7.69 -37.98 -37.01
CA LYS A 453 7.53 -39.24 -37.71
C LYS A 453 6.06 -39.71 -37.55
N LYS A 454 5.31 -39.59 -38.63
CA LYS A 454 4.03 -40.28 -38.79
C LYS A 454 4.22 -41.78 -38.73
N PRO A 455 3.46 -42.55 -37.95
CA PRO A 455 3.39 -43.98 -38.10
C PRO A 455 2.44 -44.34 -39.25
N THR A 456 2.97 -45.08 -40.23
CA THR A 456 2.26 -45.65 -41.36
C THR A 456 1.22 -46.68 -40.92
N SER A 457 0.04 -46.56 -41.50
CA SER A 457 -1.09 -47.50 -41.41
C SER A 457 -0.74 -48.90 -41.85
N LYS A 458 -1.19 -49.95 -41.13
CA LYS A 458 -1.55 -51.25 -41.68
C LYS A 458 -2.96 -51.65 -41.24
N LYS A 459 -3.77 -51.95 -42.27
CA LYS A 459 -5.13 -52.49 -42.27
C LYS A 459 -5.19 -53.92 -41.69
N ALA A 460 -6.26 -54.24 -41.04
CA ALA A 460 -7.21 -55.37 -41.21
C ALA A 460 -7.87 -55.62 -39.84
N ALA A 461 -9.07 -55.70 -39.72
CA ALA A 461 -10.26 -56.34 -40.13
C ALA A 461 -11.12 -56.66 -38.90
N GLU A 462 -12.37 -56.23 -39.01
CA GLU A 462 -13.63 -56.87 -38.60
C GLU A 462 -13.73 -57.70 -37.29
N SER A 463 -14.61 -57.28 -36.39
CA SER A 463 -15.91 -57.97 -36.09
C SER A 463 -16.65 -57.30 -34.94
N THR A 464 -17.82 -56.80 -35.24
CA THR A 464 -19.20 -57.01 -34.70
C THR A 464 -19.41 -57.06 -33.20
N GLU A 465 -20.46 -56.22 -32.83
CA GLU A 465 -21.49 -56.43 -31.78
C GLU A 465 -21.01 -56.31 -30.34
N GLU A 466 -21.67 -55.63 -29.45
CA GLU A 466 -23.07 -55.46 -29.12
C GLU A 466 -23.23 -54.38 -28.01
N LYS A 467 -24.28 -53.59 -28.10
CA LYS A 467 -24.82 -52.81 -26.94
C LYS A 467 -25.64 -53.74 -26.08
N PRO A 468 -25.74 -53.49 -24.77
CA PRO A 468 -27.07 -53.12 -24.34
C PRO A 468 -27.13 -52.01 -23.24
N LYS A 469 -28.31 -51.51 -23.22
CA LYS A 469 -28.95 -50.42 -22.50
C LYS A 469 -29.11 -50.64 -20.98
N ARG A 470 -29.30 -49.44 -20.34
CA ARG A 470 -30.22 -49.15 -19.23
C ARG A 470 -29.87 -49.59 -17.78
N GLY A 471 -29.98 -48.59 -16.91
CA GLY A 471 -30.21 -48.79 -15.48
C GLY A 471 -30.23 -47.50 -14.66
N ARG A 472 -31.38 -46.82 -14.70
CA ARG A 472 -31.80 -45.73 -13.84
C ARG A 472 -32.13 -46.30 -12.46
N LYS A 473 -31.60 -45.78 -11.34
CA LYS A 473 -32.34 -45.72 -10.08
C LYS A 473 -31.86 -44.64 -9.13
N LYS A 474 -32.83 -43.92 -8.67
CA LYS A 474 -32.91 -42.97 -7.59
C LYS A 474 -32.68 -43.62 -6.22
N LYS A 475 -32.25 -42.83 -5.26
CA LYS A 475 -32.75 -42.56 -3.88
C LYS A 475 -31.54 -42.18 -3.01
N LYS A 476 -31.61 -41.08 -2.34
CA LYS A 476 -32.26 -40.57 -1.14
C LYS A 476 -31.42 -40.81 0.12
N GLU A 477 -31.19 -39.67 0.80
CA GLU A 477 -31.16 -39.48 2.27
C GLU A 477 -30.04 -40.23 3.03
N GLU A 478 -29.13 -39.50 3.63
CA GLU A 478 -29.26 -38.79 4.92
C GLU A 478 -28.36 -37.58 4.98
#